data_a240128f6eec83dd0b9d20395c9257b5
#
_entry.id   a240128f6eec83dd0b9d20395c9257b5
#
_cell.length_a   1.000
_cell.length_b   1.000
_cell.length_c   1.000
_cell.angle_alpha   90.00
_cell.angle_beta   90.00
_cell.angle_gamma   90.00
#
_symmetry.space_group_name_H-M   'P 1'
#
loop_
_entity.id
_entity.type
_entity.pdbx_description
1 polymer ?
#
loop_
_entity_poly.entity_id
_entity_poly.type
_entity_poly.pdbx_seq_one_letter_code
_entity_poly.pdbx_strand_id
1 'polypeptide(L)'
;MEILEQINTRVKFRREWAMPDKWTFLIQPIREIVFKYVGDGKGWIDPFAGENSPAEITNDLNPDRPTKFHLHAKEFAMQLEGDYNGVLFDPPYSLTQVKECYNSIGIELMSKDDATMFPTNVKDAIAPRIKTGGIAMCFGWDTIGFGKNRGFELLEILLVCHGGRHNDTIVTVERKFQHSLF
;
A
#
# COMPACT_ATOMS: atom_id res chain seq x y z
N MET A 1 16.63 1.33 -38.17
CA MET A 1 15.72 0.23 -37.77
C MET A 1 16.12 -0.13 -36.35
N GLU A 2 15.61 0.68 -35.41
CA GLU A 2 15.85 0.49 -33.98
C GLU A 2 15.00 -0.68 -33.49
N ILE A 3 15.68 -1.70 -33.03
CA ILE A 3 15.06 -2.84 -32.34
C ILE A 3 14.57 -2.27 -31.01
N LEU A 4 13.24 -2.10 -30.88
CA LEU A 4 12.61 -1.88 -29.58
C LEU A 4 13.01 -3.05 -28.70
N GLU A 5 13.92 -2.81 -27.75
CA GLU A 5 14.15 -3.71 -26.63
C GLU A 5 12.81 -3.85 -25.91
N GLN A 6 12.12 -4.96 -26.19
CA GLN A 6 11.02 -5.41 -25.34
C GLN A 6 11.64 -5.67 -23.97
N ILE A 7 11.48 -4.71 -23.06
CA ILE A 7 11.78 -4.92 -21.64
C ILE A 7 10.80 -6.00 -21.18
N ASN A 8 11.23 -7.23 -21.27
CA ASN A 8 10.52 -8.38 -20.74
C ASN A 8 10.66 -8.33 -19.20
N THR A 9 9.89 -7.46 -18.57
CA THR A 9 9.85 -7.35 -17.11
C THR A 9 9.13 -8.58 -16.55
N ARG A 10 9.90 -9.65 -16.38
CA ARG A 10 9.41 -10.86 -15.72
C ARG A 10 9.09 -10.50 -14.26
N VAL A 11 7.81 -10.61 -13.89
CA VAL A 11 7.37 -10.42 -12.49
C VAL A 11 8.15 -11.37 -11.60
N LYS A 12 8.80 -10.85 -10.56
CA LYS A 12 9.49 -11.67 -9.57
C LYS A 12 8.45 -12.21 -8.59
N PHE A 13 8.51 -13.52 -8.33
CA PHE A 13 7.67 -14.15 -7.33
C PHE A 13 8.54 -14.79 -6.26
N ARG A 14 8.23 -14.50 -4.98
CA ARG A 14 8.87 -15.14 -3.82
C ARG A 14 7.80 -15.63 -2.86
N ARG A 15 8.08 -16.76 -2.22
CA ARG A 15 7.27 -17.33 -1.15
C ARG A 15 8.14 -17.53 0.07
N GLU A 16 7.76 -16.95 1.19
CA GLU A 16 8.47 -17.01 2.46
C GLU A 16 7.51 -17.48 3.55
N TRP A 17 8.07 -17.99 4.65
CA TRP A 17 7.29 -18.33 5.82
C TRP A 17 7.72 -17.47 7.00
N ALA A 18 6.75 -16.89 7.71
CA ALA A 18 7.00 -16.12 8.92
C ALA A 18 5.79 -16.16 9.86
N MET A 19 6.02 -16.07 11.15
CA MET A 19 4.95 -15.88 12.12
C MET A 19 4.26 -14.54 11.86
N PRO A 20 2.91 -14.47 11.98
CA PRO A 20 2.19 -13.22 11.87
C PRO A 20 2.55 -12.30 13.04
N ASP A 21 2.54 -11.00 12.78
CA ASP A 21 2.64 -9.94 13.78
C ASP A 21 1.48 -8.96 13.56
N LYS A 22 1.03 -8.30 14.63
CA LYS A 22 -0.01 -7.27 14.53
C LYS A 22 0.43 -6.06 13.69
N TRP A 23 1.74 -5.89 13.54
CA TRP A 23 2.37 -4.83 12.75
C TRP A 23 2.99 -5.42 11.50
N THR A 24 2.36 -5.22 10.37
CA THR A 24 2.76 -5.79 9.07
C THR A 24 4.25 -5.55 8.77
N PHE A 25 4.77 -4.36 9.04
CA PHE A 25 6.15 -4.00 8.72
C PHE A 25 7.20 -4.59 9.69
N LEU A 26 6.81 -5.25 10.78
CA LEU A 26 7.73 -5.98 11.66
C LEU A 26 7.91 -7.44 11.24
N ILE A 27 7.06 -7.98 10.37
CA ILE A 27 7.21 -9.33 9.82
C ILE A 27 8.45 -9.37 8.93
N GLN A 28 9.43 -10.21 9.29
CA GLN A 28 10.78 -10.17 8.70
C GLN A 28 10.82 -10.11 7.16
N PRO A 29 10.21 -11.02 6.37
CA PRO A 29 10.28 -10.94 4.91
C PRO A 29 9.58 -9.70 4.35
N ILE A 30 8.55 -9.17 5.03
CA ILE A 30 7.90 -7.92 4.66
C ILE A 30 8.82 -6.74 4.93
N ARG A 31 9.44 -6.68 6.11
CA ARG A 31 10.39 -5.64 6.45
C ARG A 31 11.56 -5.56 5.46
N GLU A 32 12.06 -6.71 5.01
CA GLU A 32 13.17 -6.78 4.05
C GLU A 32 12.77 -6.20 2.68
N ILE A 33 11.60 -6.57 2.15
CA ILE A 33 11.13 -6.04 0.87
C ILE A 33 10.76 -4.55 0.97
N VAL A 34 10.16 -4.12 2.09
CA VAL A 34 9.89 -2.71 2.36
C VAL A 34 11.20 -1.92 2.37
N PHE A 35 12.19 -2.36 3.13
CA PHE A 35 13.49 -1.68 3.19
C PHE A 35 14.20 -1.61 1.84
N LYS A 36 14.10 -2.66 1.02
CA LYS A 36 14.67 -2.72 -0.33
C LYS A 36 14.15 -1.61 -1.25
N TYR A 37 12.85 -1.28 -1.17
CA TYR A 37 12.22 -0.32 -2.08
C TYR A 37 12.08 1.08 -1.48
N VAL A 38 11.85 1.19 -0.18
CA VAL A 38 11.61 2.45 0.52
C VAL A 38 12.91 3.18 0.89
N GLY A 39 13.96 2.43 1.25
CA GLY A 39 15.23 3.02 1.65
C GLY A 39 15.11 3.89 2.89
N ASP A 40 15.44 5.19 2.77
CA ASP A 40 15.37 6.17 3.86
C ASP A 40 13.99 6.79 4.10
N GLY A 41 12.99 6.36 3.35
CA GLY A 41 11.61 6.81 3.48
C GLY A 41 11.27 8.14 2.81
N LYS A 42 12.25 8.89 2.33
CA LYS A 42 12.02 10.22 1.75
C LYS A 42 11.10 10.20 0.55
N GLY A 43 10.10 11.08 0.56
CA GLY A 43 9.09 11.18 -0.48
C GLY A 43 8.13 9.99 -0.53
N TRP A 44 8.09 9.15 0.51
CA TRP A 44 7.10 8.09 0.64
C TRP A 44 5.92 8.54 1.49
N ILE A 45 4.74 8.07 1.12
CA ILE A 45 3.50 8.30 1.84
C ILE A 45 2.94 6.98 2.37
N ASP A 46 2.26 7.05 3.50
CA ASP A 46 1.52 5.92 4.07
C ASP A 46 0.20 6.41 4.67
N PRO A 47 -0.94 6.09 4.04
CA PRO A 47 -2.26 6.50 4.51
C PRO A 47 -2.78 5.69 5.69
N PHE A 48 -2.11 4.56 6.07
CA PHE A 48 -2.51 3.62 7.13
C PHE A 48 -1.33 3.24 8.03
N ALA A 49 -0.52 4.21 8.40
CA ALA A 49 0.84 4.01 8.87
C ALA A 49 0.99 3.28 10.22
N GLY A 50 -0.01 3.29 11.08
CA GLY A 50 0.11 2.69 12.41
C GLY A 50 1.28 3.27 13.21
N GLU A 51 2.16 2.39 13.73
CA GLU A 51 3.30 2.78 14.57
C GLU A 51 4.67 2.58 13.91
N ASN A 52 4.77 1.76 12.87
CA ASN A 52 6.06 1.27 12.37
C ASN A 52 6.30 1.56 10.88
N SER A 53 5.60 2.54 10.33
CA SER A 53 5.80 2.92 8.94
C SER A 53 7.15 3.62 8.72
N PRO A 54 7.93 3.21 7.73
CA PRO A 54 9.16 3.90 7.35
C PRO A 54 8.93 5.11 6.43
N ALA A 55 7.69 5.42 6.06
CA ALA A 55 7.38 6.53 5.17
C ALA A 55 7.61 7.88 5.84
N GLU A 56 8.04 8.89 5.05
CA GLU A 56 8.23 10.24 5.53
C GLU A 56 6.91 10.93 5.91
N ILE A 57 5.85 10.67 5.14
CA ILE A 57 4.54 11.29 5.31
C ILE A 57 3.53 10.23 5.70
N THR A 58 3.15 10.25 6.96
CA THR A 58 2.34 9.21 7.60
C THR A 58 0.98 9.75 8.02
N ASN A 59 -0.05 8.94 7.83
CA ASN A 59 -1.39 9.19 8.30
C ASN A 59 -1.96 7.94 8.98
N ASP A 60 -2.70 8.13 10.03
CA ASP A 60 -3.54 7.10 10.65
C ASP A 60 -4.78 7.76 11.22
N LEU A 61 -5.94 7.14 11.09
CA LEU A 61 -7.19 7.69 11.61
C LEU A 61 -7.18 7.76 13.14
N ASN A 62 -6.45 6.85 13.81
CA ASN A 62 -6.32 6.83 15.26
C ASN A 62 -5.36 7.93 15.73
N PRO A 63 -5.85 8.92 16.53
CA PRO A 63 -5.04 10.05 17.00
C PRO A 63 -3.94 9.62 18.00
N ASP A 64 -4.00 8.41 18.55
CA ASP A 64 -2.98 7.89 19.47
C ASP A 64 -1.75 7.33 18.72
N ARG A 65 -1.78 7.29 17.39
CA ARG A 65 -0.63 6.84 16.59
C ARG A 65 0.38 7.96 16.37
N PRO A 66 1.69 7.65 16.35
CA PRO A 66 2.74 8.65 16.18
C PRO A 66 2.88 9.06 14.69
N THR A 67 1.80 9.50 14.08
CA THR A 67 1.75 9.89 12.67
C THR A 67 1.63 11.40 12.48
N LYS A 68 1.99 11.90 11.29
CA LYS A 68 1.93 13.35 11.01
C LYS A 68 0.50 13.86 10.86
N PHE A 69 -0.40 13.00 10.36
CA PHE A 69 -1.80 13.32 10.09
C PHE A 69 -2.71 12.30 10.74
N HIS A 70 -3.91 12.76 11.15
CA HIS A 70 -4.97 11.92 11.73
C HIS A 70 -6.27 12.16 10.98
N LEU A 71 -6.24 11.89 9.66
CA LEU A 71 -7.34 12.12 8.76
C LEU A 71 -7.92 10.79 8.27
N HIS A 72 -9.16 10.83 7.80
CA HIS A 72 -9.66 9.75 6.97
C HIS A 72 -8.74 9.56 5.75
N ALA A 73 -8.37 8.33 5.39
CA ALA A 73 -7.34 8.10 4.37
C ALA A 73 -7.67 8.73 3.01
N LYS A 74 -8.95 8.85 2.65
CA LYS A 74 -9.39 9.58 1.45
C LYS A 74 -9.13 11.08 1.56
N GLU A 75 -9.45 11.69 2.71
CA GLU A 75 -9.20 13.11 2.97
C GLU A 75 -7.70 13.41 2.96
N PHE A 76 -6.90 12.54 3.60
CA PHE A 76 -5.45 12.61 3.53
C PHE A 76 -4.97 12.57 2.08
N ALA A 77 -5.41 11.61 1.29
CA ALA A 77 -5.03 11.47 -0.12
C ALA A 77 -5.39 12.71 -0.96
N MET A 78 -6.51 13.35 -0.67
CA MET A 78 -6.95 14.58 -1.37
C MET A 78 -6.12 15.82 -1.00
N GLN A 79 -5.53 15.85 0.20
CA GLN A 79 -4.67 16.94 0.65
C GLN A 79 -3.21 16.82 0.19
N LEU A 80 -2.84 15.69 -0.42
CA LEU A 80 -1.49 15.49 -0.93
C LEU A 80 -1.21 16.44 -2.09
N GLU A 81 -0.11 17.18 -1.99
CA GLU A 81 0.40 18.06 -3.03
C GLU A 81 1.78 17.58 -3.48
N GLY A 82 2.02 17.59 -4.80
CA GLY A 82 3.31 17.22 -5.37
C GLY A 82 3.41 15.78 -5.85
N ASP A 83 4.64 15.36 -6.16
CA ASP A 83 4.99 14.05 -6.71
C ASP A 83 5.79 13.25 -5.68
N TYR A 84 5.30 12.08 -5.32
CA TYR A 84 5.91 11.22 -4.32
C TYR A 84 6.71 10.08 -4.95
N ASN A 85 7.74 9.63 -4.24
CA ASN A 85 8.58 8.50 -4.63
C ASN A 85 7.83 7.17 -4.56
N GLY A 86 6.90 7.05 -3.64
CA GLY A 86 6.09 5.84 -3.50
C GLY A 86 5.03 5.92 -2.42
N VAL A 87 4.27 4.84 -2.33
CA VAL A 87 3.22 4.64 -1.33
C VAL A 87 3.34 3.26 -0.70
N LEU A 88 3.20 3.20 0.63
CA LEU A 88 2.90 2.00 1.39
C LEU A 88 1.38 1.97 1.59
N PHE A 89 0.72 0.92 1.13
CA PHE A 89 -0.72 0.82 1.15
C PHE A 89 -1.17 -0.45 1.87
N ASP A 90 -1.35 -0.34 3.19
CA ASP A 90 -1.71 -1.42 4.11
C ASP A 90 -3.06 -1.16 4.81
N PRO A 91 -4.18 -1.13 4.05
CA PRO A 91 -5.51 -0.87 4.62
C PRO A 91 -6.00 -2.07 5.42
N PRO A 92 -7.03 -1.91 6.28
CA PRO A 92 -7.77 -3.04 6.80
C PRO A 92 -8.29 -3.94 5.69
N TYR A 93 -8.04 -5.27 5.77
CA TYR A 93 -8.28 -6.22 4.69
C TYR A 93 -9.72 -6.73 4.61
N SER A 94 -10.54 -6.47 5.61
CA SER A 94 -11.92 -6.92 5.67
C SER A 94 -12.84 -5.88 6.30
N LEU A 95 -14.15 -5.99 6.00
CA LEU A 95 -15.16 -5.13 6.64
C LEU A 95 -15.17 -5.26 8.17
N THR A 96 -14.82 -6.44 8.69
CA THR A 96 -14.69 -6.65 10.13
C THR A 96 -13.56 -5.83 10.70
N GLN A 97 -12.38 -5.89 10.09
CA GLN A 97 -11.22 -5.07 10.51
C GLN A 97 -11.50 -3.56 10.37
N VAL A 98 -12.16 -3.14 9.29
CA VAL A 98 -12.58 -1.72 9.15
C VAL A 98 -13.46 -1.31 10.33
N LYS A 99 -14.49 -2.11 10.67
CA LYS A 99 -15.37 -1.83 11.81
C LYS A 99 -14.61 -1.80 13.14
N GLU A 100 -13.70 -2.73 13.36
CA GLU A 100 -12.86 -2.78 14.55
C GLU A 100 -11.98 -1.53 14.68
N CYS A 101 -11.36 -1.08 13.59
CA CYS A 101 -10.58 0.16 13.57
C CYS A 101 -11.43 1.38 13.96
N TYR A 102 -12.60 1.55 13.35
CA TYR A 102 -13.48 2.69 13.65
C TYR A 102 -14.05 2.63 15.08
N ASN A 103 -14.50 1.45 15.52
CA ASN A 103 -15.02 1.27 16.87
C ASN A 103 -13.95 1.53 17.95
N SER A 104 -12.69 1.17 17.68
CA SER A 104 -11.58 1.38 18.63
C SER A 104 -11.31 2.84 18.96
N ILE A 105 -11.73 3.75 18.11
CA ILE A 105 -11.59 5.21 18.26
C ILE A 105 -12.92 5.94 18.46
N GLY A 106 -14.01 5.18 18.66
CA GLY A 106 -15.33 5.74 18.96
C GLY A 106 -16.02 6.43 17.77
N ILE A 107 -15.60 6.15 16.54
CA ILE A 107 -16.21 6.68 15.32
C ILE A 107 -17.17 5.64 14.73
N GLU A 108 -18.38 6.05 14.38
CA GLU A 108 -19.33 5.20 13.70
C GLU A 108 -19.01 5.05 12.20
N LEU A 109 -19.06 3.83 11.70
CA LEU A 109 -18.82 3.57 10.27
C LEU A 109 -19.99 4.11 9.44
N MET A 110 -19.71 4.97 8.46
CA MET A 110 -20.73 5.72 7.71
C MET A 110 -21.69 4.82 6.94
N SER A 111 -21.20 3.93 6.09
CA SER A 111 -22.04 2.94 5.41
C SER A 111 -21.24 1.70 5.00
N LYS A 112 -21.96 0.59 4.72
CA LYS A 112 -21.32 -0.64 4.21
C LYS A 112 -20.71 -0.44 2.82
N ASP A 113 -21.36 0.36 1.98
CA ASP A 113 -20.92 0.62 0.61
C ASP A 113 -19.65 1.49 0.60
N ASP A 114 -19.60 2.51 1.46
CA ASP A 114 -18.41 3.33 1.64
C ASP A 114 -17.22 2.50 2.13
N ALA A 115 -17.45 1.59 3.07
CA ALA A 115 -16.42 0.69 3.58
C ALA A 115 -15.91 -0.30 2.51
N THR A 116 -16.77 -0.75 1.61
CA THR A 116 -16.40 -1.68 0.52
C THR A 116 -15.59 -0.96 -0.57
N MET A 117 -15.97 0.26 -0.93
CA MET A 117 -15.29 1.06 -1.97
C MET A 117 -14.08 1.84 -1.45
N PHE A 118 -13.90 1.88 -0.14
CA PHE A 118 -12.89 2.68 0.53
C PHE A 118 -11.46 2.48 0.00
N PRO A 119 -10.92 1.26 -0.13
CA PRO A 119 -9.54 1.10 -0.63
C PRO A 119 -9.39 1.56 -2.08
N THR A 120 -10.40 1.34 -2.91
CA THR A 120 -10.41 1.76 -4.32
C THR A 120 -10.36 3.28 -4.44
N ASN A 121 -11.24 3.99 -3.70
CA ASN A 121 -11.31 5.44 -3.72
C ASN A 121 -10.00 6.10 -3.25
N VAL A 122 -9.33 5.52 -2.24
CA VAL A 122 -8.04 6.00 -1.77
C VAL A 122 -6.94 5.78 -2.82
N LYS A 123 -6.90 4.60 -3.46
CA LYS A 123 -5.96 4.32 -4.55
C LYS A 123 -6.15 5.29 -5.72
N ASP A 124 -7.40 5.60 -6.10
CA ASP A 124 -7.71 6.55 -7.18
C ASP A 124 -7.20 7.97 -6.86
N ALA A 125 -7.30 8.40 -5.61
CA ALA A 125 -6.81 9.70 -5.18
C ALA A 125 -5.27 9.77 -5.08
N ILE A 126 -4.61 8.68 -4.68
CA ILE A 126 -3.14 8.60 -4.53
C ILE A 126 -2.42 8.39 -5.86
N ALA A 127 -2.98 7.56 -6.75
CA ALA A 127 -2.29 7.16 -7.98
C ALA A 127 -1.73 8.34 -8.80
N PRO A 128 -2.46 9.47 -8.98
CA PRO A 128 -1.93 10.64 -9.69
C PRO A 128 -0.75 11.32 -8.98
N ARG A 129 -0.59 11.11 -7.67
CA ARG A 129 0.43 11.73 -6.82
C ARG A 129 1.75 10.97 -6.79
N ILE A 130 1.77 9.76 -7.34
CA ILE A 130 3.02 9.00 -7.48
C ILE A 130 3.69 9.38 -8.80
N LYS A 131 4.94 9.80 -8.75
CA LYS A 131 5.71 10.17 -9.94
C LYS A 131 5.94 8.98 -10.88
N THR A 132 6.18 9.26 -12.16
CA THR A 132 6.66 8.26 -13.11
C THR A 132 7.94 7.59 -12.59
N GLY A 133 7.98 6.25 -12.60
CA GLY A 133 9.04 5.45 -11.99
C GLY A 133 8.87 5.23 -10.48
N GLY A 134 7.94 5.92 -9.82
CA GLY A 134 7.63 5.73 -8.40
C GLY A 134 6.96 4.39 -8.13
N ILE A 135 6.97 3.96 -6.88
CA ILE A 135 6.60 2.60 -6.46
C ILE A 135 5.31 2.63 -5.62
N ALA A 136 4.41 1.71 -5.87
CA ALA A 136 3.32 1.37 -4.97
C ALA A 136 3.55 -0.03 -4.38
N MET A 137 3.51 -0.13 -3.06
CA MET A 137 3.54 -1.40 -2.34
C MET A 137 2.19 -1.61 -1.67
N CYS A 138 1.47 -2.65 -2.07
CA CYS A 138 0.20 -3.01 -1.44
C CYS A 138 0.36 -4.28 -0.62
N PHE A 139 -0.28 -4.27 0.55
CA PHE A 139 -0.32 -5.38 1.50
C PHE A 139 -1.76 -5.84 1.61
N GLY A 140 -1.99 -7.15 1.64
CA GLY A 140 -3.36 -7.69 1.69
C GLY A 140 -3.43 -9.18 1.43
N TRP A 141 -4.59 -9.62 0.97
CA TRP A 141 -4.89 -11.03 0.68
C TRP A 141 -5.06 -11.31 -0.82
N ASP A 142 -4.79 -10.33 -1.66
CA ASP A 142 -4.88 -10.44 -3.12
C ASP A 142 -3.69 -9.77 -3.82
N THR A 143 -3.64 -9.91 -5.13
CA THR A 143 -2.58 -9.35 -5.98
C THR A 143 -3.06 -8.19 -6.85
N ILE A 144 -4.20 -7.58 -6.54
CA ILE A 144 -4.81 -6.53 -7.38
C ILE A 144 -3.93 -5.28 -7.45
N GLY A 145 -3.30 -4.90 -6.31
CA GLY A 145 -2.43 -3.73 -6.25
C GLY A 145 -3.11 -2.42 -6.65
N PHE A 146 -2.35 -1.50 -7.22
CA PHE A 146 -2.85 -0.27 -7.87
C PHE A 146 -3.35 -0.57 -9.30
N GLY A 147 -2.63 -1.41 -10.03
CA GLY A 147 -3.02 -1.96 -11.31
C GLY A 147 -2.82 -1.05 -12.53
N LYS A 148 -2.92 -1.66 -13.70
CA LYS A 148 -2.66 -0.99 -14.99
C LYS A 148 -3.60 0.18 -15.26
N ASN A 149 -4.85 0.11 -14.80
CA ASN A 149 -5.83 1.19 -15.00
C ASN A 149 -5.41 2.50 -14.33
N ARG A 150 -4.54 2.43 -13.29
CA ARG A 150 -3.95 3.60 -12.62
C ARG A 150 -2.54 3.91 -13.09
N GLY A 151 -2.06 3.22 -14.13
CA GLY A 151 -0.75 3.41 -14.72
C GLY A 151 0.37 2.70 -13.97
N PHE A 152 0.10 1.57 -13.33
CA PHE A 152 1.10 0.76 -12.62
C PHE A 152 1.33 -0.60 -13.29
N GLU A 153 2.57 -1.03 -13.30
CA GLU A 153 2.98 -2.37 -13.74
C GLU A 153 3.56 -3.17 -12.58
N LEU A 154 3.21 -4.43 -12.49
CA LEU A 154 3.64 -5.33 -11.43
C LEU A 154 5.10 -5.72 -11.63
N LEU A 155 5.94 -5.53 -10.59
CA LEU A 155 7.36 -5.88 -10.56
C LEU A 155 7.64 -7.15 -9.76
N GLU A 156 7.05 -7.23 -8.55
CA GLU A 156 7.34 -8.30 -7.60
C GLU A 156 6.11 -8.65 -6.78
N ILE A 157 5.96 -9.94 -6.47
CA ILE A 157 4.99 -10.47 -5.52
C ILE A 157 5.76 -11.24 -4.46
N LEU A 158 5.50 -10.92 -3.19
CA LEU A 158 5.94 -11.69 -2.05
C LEU A 158 4.71 -12.30 -1.36
N LEU A 159 4.65 -13.64 -1.32
CA LEU A 159 3.68 -14.38 -0.53
C LEU A 159 4.32 -14.76 0.80
N VAL A 160 3.80 -14.23 1.90
CA VAL A 160 4.21 -14.60 3.26
C VAL A 160 3.20 -15.55 3.85
N CYS A 161 3.60 -16.80 4.00
CA CYS A 161 2.77 -17.85 4.57
C CYS A 161 2.89 -17.81 6.09
N HIS A 162 1.76 -17.68 6.79
CA HIS A 162 1.73 -17.63 8.26
C HIS A 162 1.39 -18.97 8.90
N GLY A 163 0.76 -19.86 8.14
CA GLY A 163 0.36 -21.17 8.62
C GLY A 163 -0.79 -21.15 9.64
N GLY A 164 -1.20 -22.34 10.10
CA GLY A 164 -2.26 -22.47 11.07
C GLY A 164 -3.61 -21.93 10.57
N ARG A 165 -4.23 -21.05 11.37
CA ARG A 165 -5.52 -20.41 11.05
C ARG A 165 -5.37 -18.96 10.57
N HIS A 166 -4.15 -18.53 10.33
CA HIS A 166 -3.88 -17.18 9.86
C HIS A 166 -3.97 -17.11 8.32
N ASN A 167 -4.52 -16.02 7.82
CA ASN A 167 -4.45 -15.73 6.40
C ASN A 167 -3.02 -15.33 6.03
N ASP A 168 -2.55 -15.81 4.88
CA ASP A 168 -1.26 -15.39 4.33
C ASP A 168 -1.30 -13.90 3.94
N THR A 169 -0.15 -13.24 4.00
CA THR A 169 -0.01 -11.86 3.54
C THR A 169 0.62 -11.85 2.16
N ILE A 170 0.01 -11.12 1.24
CA ILE A 170 0.53 -10.89 -0.10
C ILE A 170 1.01 -9.45 -0.18
N VAL A 171 2.27 -9.27 -0.60
CA VAL A 171 2.83 -7.95 -0.91
C VAL A 171 3.00 -7.87 -2.41
N THR A 172 2.38 -6.87 -3.04
CA THR A 172 2.63 -6.52 -4.43
C THR A 172 3.50 -5.27 -4.49
N VAL A 173 4.48 -5.28 -5.37
CA VAL A 173 5.32 -4.13 -5.68
C VAL A 173 5.07 -3.76 -7.13
N GLU A 174 4.63 -2.55 -7.36
CA GLU A 174 4.28 -2.04 -8.68
C GLU A 174 5.02 -0.74 -8.96
N ARG A 175 5.32 -0.47 -10.22
CA ARG A 175 5.97 0.76 -10.67
C ARG A 175 5.03 1.59 -11.52
N LYS A 176 4.96 2.89 -11.25
CA LYS A 176 4.27 3.85 -12.10
C LYS A 176 4.98 3.98 -13.44
N PHE A 177 4.26 3.77 -14.54
CA PHE A 177 4.77 4.01 -15.88
C PHE A 177 4.02 5.17 -16.55
N GLN A 178 4.69 5.84 -17.48
CA GLN A 178 4.05 6.88 -18.27
C GLN A 178 3.26 6.20 -19.38
N HIS A 179 1.96 6.51 -19.48
CA HIS A 179 1.23 6.18 -20.69
C HIS A 179 1.83 7.03 -21.83
N SER A 180 2.35 6.37 -22.85
CA SER A 180 2.62 7.08 -24.09
C SER A 180 1.27 7.56 -24.63
N LEU A 181 1.11 8.88 -24.67
CA LEU A 181 0.00 9.49 -25.38
C LEU A 181 0.29 9.27 -26.88
N PHE A 182 -0.44 8.37 -27.50
CA PHE A 182 -0.54 8.29 -28.95
C PHE A 182 -1.70 9.15 -29.45
#